data_4b8dbd97098789c8b456165c331b4c7d
#
_entry.id   4b8dbd97098789c8b456165c331b4c7d
#
_cell.length_a   1.000
_cell.length_b   1.000
_cell.length_c   1.000
_cell.angle_alpha   90.00
_cell.angle_beta   90.00
_cell.angle_gamma   90.00
#
_symmetry.space_group_name_H-M   'P 1'
#
loop_
_entity.id
_entity.type
_entity.pdbx_description
1 polymer ?
#
loop_
_entity_poly.entity_id
_entity_poly.type
_entity_poly.pdbx_seq_one_letter_code
_entity_poly.pdbx_strand_id
1 'polypeptide(L)'
;MRGIETPIKTLRQKVFTEVAKVAFDSQNINDDIEAIPYKITPGDAPLYRESIYRERAICSERVRLAMGLSLRPDDEPVHVTSGLDESNVAEKYYEPPLMQVIPSACDMCEPGGRSGGRCHTGSDESCVAHPCVEVCPKGAISIVDGKSHIDKDKCIKCGKCKAICPYDAIAKKIRPCAAACGVKAISSDERGRAQIDDQKCVKCGQCMAACPFGAIADKSQIFQLIQAMKQGPVIAELAPAVIGQFGDDVRLWKIKAALKEIGFAEVF
;
A
#
# COMPACT_ATOMS: atom_id res chain seq x y z
N MET A 1 -2.01 13.01 -4.86
CA MET A 1 -2.13 12.45 -6.23
C MET A 1 -3.17 13.28 -6.99
N ARG A 2 -2.80 14.50 -7.36
CA ARG A 2 -3.70 15.40 -8.07
C ARG A 2 -3.99 14.85 -9.47
N GLY A 3 -5.27 14.68 -9.82
CA GLY A 3 -5.71 14.41 -11.19
C GLY A 3 -5.44 13.02 -11.76
N ILE A 4 -4.81 12.10 -11.04
CA ILE A 4 -4.56 10.74 -11.54
C ILE A 4 -5.59 9.79 -10.95
N GLU A 5 -6.48 9.30 -11.79
CA GLU A 5 -7.39 8.22 -11.45
C GLU A 5 -6.69 6.87 -11.60
N THR A 6 -6.73 6.05 -10.56
CA THR A 6 -6.19 4.69 -10.56
C THR A 6 -7.21 3.72 -9.97
N PRO A 7 -7.20 2.44 -10.39
CA PRO A 7 -8.08 1.44 -9.76
C PRO A 7 -7.91 1.34 -8.24
N ILE A 8 -6.70 1.61 -7.74
CA ILE A 8 -6.40 1.62 -6.30
C ILE A 8 -7.10 2.80 -5.60
N LYS A 9 -7.11 3.99 -6.23
CA LYS A 9 -7.81 5.16 -5.71
C LYS A 9 -9.32 4.90 -5.66
N THR A 10 -9.88 4.33 -6.72
CA THR A 10 -11.30 3.96 -6.78
C THR A 10 -11.67 2.93 -5.70
N LEU A 11 -10.83 1.90 -5.52
CA LEU A 11 -11.03 0.90 -4.46
C LEU A 11 -11.00 1.56 -3.07
N ARG A 12 -10.03 2.44 -2.81
CA ARG A 12 -9.93 3.17 -1.55
C ARG A 12 -11.17 4.04 -1.28
N GLN A 13 -11.66 4.75 -2.29
CA GLN A 13 -12.90 5.53 -2.18
C GLN A 13 -14.10 4.65 -1.86
N LYS A 14 -14.26 3.50 -2.53
CA LYS A 14 -15.33 2.54 -2.24
C LYS A 14 -15.28 2.05 -0.79
N VAL A 15 -14.09 1.67 -0.29
CA VAL A 15 -13.91 1.23 1.10
C VAL A 15 -14.33 2.34 2.07
N PHE A 16 -13.85 3.56 1.89
CA PHE A 16 -14.20 4.68 2.77
C PHE A 16 -15.69 5.00 2.72
N THR A 17 -16.31 4.94 1.54
CA THR A 17 -17.75 5.18 1.38
C THR A 17 -18.58 4.13 2.14
N GLU A 18 -18.25 2.86 2.01
CA GLU A 18 -19.00 1.80 2.70
C GLU A 18 -18.78 1.85 4.22
N VAL A 19 -17.55 2.10 4.68
CA VAL A 19 -17.27 2.30 6.12
C VAL A 19 -18.04 3.51 6.67
N ALA A 20 -18.08 4.63 5.92
CA ALA A 20 -18.83 5.81 6.33
C ALA A 20 -20.33 5.53 6.41
N LYS A 21 -20.94 4.83 5.43
CA LYS A 21 -22.35 4.44 5.46
C LYS A 21 -22.66 3.60 6.71
N VAL A 22 -21.85 2.59 6.99
CA VAL A 22 -22.03 1.77 8.18
C VAL A 22 -21.89 2.62 9.45
N ALA A 23 -20.90 3.52 9.51
CA ALA A 23 -20.73 4.40 10.66
C ALA A 23 -21.91 5.35 10.89
N PHE A 24 -22.59 5.83 9.82
CA PHE A 24 -23.76 6.71 9.92
C PHE A 24 -25.06 5.95 10.24
N ASP A 25 -25.35 4.87 9.53
CA ASP A 25 -26.68 4.31 9.43
C ASP A 25 -26.87 2.96 10.13
N SER A 26 -25.78 2.21 10.39
CA SER A 26 -25.89 0.83 10.87
C SER A 26 -26.34 0.74 12.34
N GLN A 27 -27.26 -0.21 12.57
CA GLN A 27 -27.63 -0.67 13.91
C GLN A 27 -26.84 -1.91 14.36
N ASN A 28 -26.29 -2.67 13.38
CA ASN A 28 -25.44 -3.83 13.64
C ASN A 28 -24.08 -3.65 12.95
N ILE A 29 -23.23 -2.84 13.55
CA ILE A 29 -21.93 -2.43 13.00
C ILE A 29 -21.07 -3.63 12.65
N ASN A 30 -21.00 -4.65 13.50
CA ASN A 30 -20.11 -5.79 13.29
C ASN A 30 -20.45 -6.57 12.02
N ASP A 31 -21.71 -6.95 11.84
CA ASP A 31 -22.13 -7.73 10.68
C ASP A 31 -22.05 -6.90 9.37
N ASP A 32 -22.41 -5.62 9.44
CA ASP A 32 -22.36 -4.74 8.29
C ASP A 32 -20.93 -4.46 7.82
N ILE A 33 -19.97 -4.33 8.73
CA ILE A 33 -18.54 -4.20 8.43
C ILE A 33 -17.99 -5.48 7.80
N GLU A 34 -18.31 -6.66 8.37
CA GLU A 34 -17.88 -7.95 7.82
C GLU A 34 -18.44 -8.20 6.41
N ALA A 35 -19.58 -7.58 6.07
CA ALA A 35 -20.18 -7.67 4.75
C ALA A 35 -19.54 -6.74 3.70
N ILE A 36 -18.79 -5.71 4.08
CA ILE A 36 -18.22 -4.72 3.14
C ILE A 36 -17.35 -5.36 2.05
N PRO A 37 -16.42 -6.30 2.34
CA PRO A 37 -15.62 -6.93 1.29
C PRO A 37 -16.46 -7.62 0.21
N TYR A 38 -17.58 -8.19 0.57
CA TYR A 38 -18.51 -8.84 -0.36
C TYR A 38 -19.32 -7.85 -1.18
N LYS A 39 -19.66 -6.68 -0.63
CA LYS A 39 -20.31 -5.58 -1.35
C LYS A 39 -19.37 -4.96 -2.39
N ILE A 40 -18.07 -4.82 -2.06
CA ILE A 40 -17.05 -4.22 -2.94
C ILE A 40 -16.61 -5.19 -4.04
N THR A 41 -16.48 -6.48 -3.71
CA THR A 41 -16.09 -7.56 -4.63
C THR A 41 -17.20 -8.61 -4.72
N PRO A 42 -18.31 -8.31 -5.42
CA PRO A 42 -19.45 -9.23 -5.55
C PRO A 42 -19.15 -10.38 -6.50
N GLY A 43 -19.93 -11.46 -6.37
CA GLY A 43 -19.82 -12.62 -7.25
C GLY A 43 -18.73 -13.59 -6.82
N ASP A 44 -18.27 -14.42 -7.74
CA ASP A 44 -17.31 -15.51 -7.55
C ASP A 44 -16.02 -15.36 -8.40
N ALA A 45 -16.04 -14.44 -9.36
CA ALA A 45 -14.89 -14.17 -10.22
C ALA A 45 -14.06 -13.00 -9.70
N PRO A 46 -12.72 -13.10 -9.70
CA PRO A 46 -11.85 -12.02 -9.30
C PRO A 46 -11.84 -10.89 -10.34
N LEU A 47 -11.65 -9.63 -9.89
CA LEU A 47 -11.64 -8.44 -10.74
C LEU A 47 -10.22 -8.01 -11.14
N TYR A 48 -9.24 -8.14 -10.25
CA TYR A 48 -7.88 -7.62 -10.42
C TYR A 48 -6.79 -8.51 -9.79
N ARG A 49 -7.16 -9.64 -9.20
CA ARG A 49 -6.25 -10.64 -8.63
C ARG A 49 -6.55 -12.02 -9.20
N GLU A 50 -5.72 -12.98 -8.87
CA GLU A 50 -5.89 -14.39 -9.26
C GLU A 50 -7.03 -15.10 -8.52
N SER A 51 -7.49 -14.55 -7.40
CA SER A 51 -8.51 -15.16 -6.55
C SER A 51 -9.39 -14.10 -5.89
N ILE A 52 -10.71 -14.31 -5.92
CA ILE A 52 -11.68 -13.47 -5.22
C ILE A 52 -11.51 -13.51 -3.70
N TYR A 53 -11.10 -14.65 -3.16
CA TYR A 53 -10.82 -14.78 -1.73
C TYR A 53 -9.68 -13.88 -1.30
N ARG A 54 -8.64 -13.77 -2.14
CA ARG A 54 -7.52 -12.86 -1.90
C ARG A 54 -7.92 -11.39 -2.01
N GLU A 55 -8.77 -11.05 -2.97
CA GLU A 55 -9.33 -9.69 -3.09
C GLU A 55 -10.12 -9.30 -1.85
N ARG A 56 -10.98 -10.19 -1.37
CA ARG A 56 -11.78 -9.97 -0.15
C ARG A 56 -10.89 -9.86 1.09
N ALA A 57 -9.86 -10.70 1.22
CA ALA A 57 -8.90 -10.60 2.32
C ALA A 57 -8.15 -9.25 2.32
N ILE A 58 -7.69 -8.78 1.16
CA ILE A 58 -7.07 -7.44 1.01
C ILE A 58 -8.08 -6.34 1.34
N CYS A 59 -9.32 -6.49 0.90
CA CYS A 59 -10.38 -5.53 1.17
C CYS A 59 -10.69 -5.47 2.68
N SER A 60 -10.76 -6.59 3.37
CA SER A 60 -10.96 -6.66 4.83
C SER A 60 -9.87 -5.91 5.59
N GLU A 61 -8.61 -6.06 5.20
CA GLU A 61 -7.51 -5.29 5.82
C GLU A 61 -7.64 -3.79 5.56
N ARG A 62 -8.08 -3.39 4.36
CA ARG A 62 -8.37 -1.98 4.06
C ARG A 62 -9.53 -1.41 4.87
N VAL A 63 -10.56 -2.22 5.11
CA VAL A 63 -11.69 -1.85 5.97
C VAL A 63 -11.21 -1.61 7.40
N ARG A 64 -10.37 -2.49 7.95
CA ARG A 64 -9.76 -2.28 9.27
C ARG A 64 -8.99 -0.96 9.36
N LEU A 65 -8.11 -0.70 8.37
CA LEU A 65 -7.34 0.54 8.32
C LEU A 65 -8.25 1.78 8.17
N ALA A 66 -9.35 1.68 7.43
CA ALA A 66 -10.33 2.76 7.30
C ALA A 66 -11.08 3.03 8.62
N MET A 67 -11.20 2.05 9.48
CA MET A 67 -11.74 2.16 10.85
C MET A 67 -10.70 2.59 11.89
N GLY A 68 -9.47 2.92 11.50
CA GLY A 68 -8.41 3.28 12.43
C GLY A 68 -7.74 2.11 13.14
N LEU A 69 -8.09 0.88 12.79
CA LEU A 69 -7.49 -0.33 13.34
C LEU A 69 -6.18 -0.67 12.64
N SER A 70 -5.28 -1.38 13.31
CA SER A 70 -4.10 -1.98 12.69
C SER A 70 -4.48 -3.25 11.90
N LEU A 71 -3.60 -3.67 10.98
CA LEU A 71 -3.75 -4.95 10.29
C LEU A 71 -3.87 -6.09 11.29
N ARG A 72 -4.55 -7.16 10.88
CA ARG A 72 -4.63 -8.38 11.69
C ARG A 72 -3.23 -8.99 11.86
N PRO A 73 -2.92 -9.59 13.02
CA PRO A 73 -1.71 -10.38 13.17
C PRO A 73 -1.71 -11.57 12.21
N ASP A 74 -0.52 -11.98 11.76
CA ASP A 74 -0.37 -13.10 10.79
C ASP A 74 -0.67 -14.48 11.42
N ASP A 75 -0.67 -14.59 12.74
CA ASP A 75 -0.70 -15.82 13.53
C ASP A 75 -1.99 -16.03 14.33
N GLU A 76 -2.86 -15.04 14.40
CA GLU A 76 -4.12 -15.13 15.14
C GLU A 76 -5.34 -14.86 14.26
N PRO A 77 -6.37 -15.73 14.31
CA PRO A 77 -7.63 -15.48 13.63
C PRO A 77 -8.46 -14.45 14.43
N VAL A 78 -8.55 -13.23 13.92
CA VAL A 78 -9.37 -12.18 14.51
C VAL A 78 -10.39 -11.62 13.50
N HIS A 79 -11.54 -11.18 14.00
CA HIS A 79 -12.56 -10.52 13.17
C HIS A 79 -12.07 -9.19 12.61
N VAL A 80 -12.71 -8.74 11.52
CA VAL A 80 -12.39 -7.44 10.90
C VAL A 80 -12.63 -6.29 11.88
N THR A 81 -13.60 -6.43 12.78
CA THR A 81 -13.99 -5.43 13.80
C THR A 81 -13.25 -5.56 15.12
N SER A 82 -12.41 -6.58 15.32
CA SER A 82 -11.69 -6.76 16.58
C SER A 82 -10.87 -5.52 16.95
N GLY A 83 -11.07 -5.01 18.18
CA GLY A 83 -10.42 -3.80 18.68
C GLY A 83 -11.17 -2.50 18.35
N LEU A 84 -12.36 -2.56 17.73
CA LEU A 84 -13.10 -1.37 17.35
C LEU A 84 -13.55 -0.53 18.54
N ASP A 85 -14.04 -1.17 19.61
CA ASP A 85 -14.47 -0.49 20.82
C ASP A 85 -13.31 0.26 21.50
N GLU A 86 -12.12 -0.33 21.49
CA GLU A 86 -10.92 0.30 22.02
C GLU A 86 -10.41 1.44 21.15
N SER A 87 -10.64 1.39 19.84
CA SER A 87 -10.18 2.41 18.90
C SER A 87 -10.97 3.72 18.98
N ASN A 88 -12.14 3.71 19.59
CA ASN A 88 -12.97 4.89 19.81
C ASN A 88 -12.48 5.77 20.98
N VAL A 89 -11.45 5.38 21.69
CA VAL A 89 -10.82 6.18 22.75
C VAL A 89 -9.92 7.23 22.10
N ALA A 90 -10.06 8.49 22.50
CA ALA A 90 -9.37 9.63 21.89
C ALA A 90 -7.84 9.47 21.89
N GLU A 91 -7.27 8.84 22.89
CA GLU A 91 -5.84 8.58 23.02
C GLU A 91 -5.30 7.62 21.94
N LYS A 92 -6.18 6.83 21.32
CA LYS A 92 -5.81 5.86 20.27
C LYS A 92 -6.04 6.36 18.83
N TYR A 93 -6.57 7.56 18.63
CA TYR A 93 -6.91 8.06 17.28
C TYR A 93 -5.70 8.16 16.35
N TYR A 94 -4.51 8.38 16.88
CA TYR A 94 -3.27 8.49 16.11
C TYR A 94 -2.21 7.44 16.50
N GLU A 95 -2.67 6.29 16.96
CA GLU A 95 -1.74 5.22 17.34
C GLU A 95 -0.92 4.71 16.13
N PRO A 96 0.41 4.84 16.15
CA PRO A 96 1.28 4.32 15.09
C PRO A 96 1.22 2.77 15.03
N PRO A 97 1.62 2.20 13.87
CA PRO A 97 2.07 2.83 12.64
C PRO A 97 0.91 3.33 11.78
N LEU A 98 1.00 4.56 11.25
CA LEU A 98 -0.05 5.11 10.39
C LEU A 98 0.02 4.60 8.95
N MET A 99 1.21 4.25 8.46
CA MET A 99 1.41 3.66 7.14
C MET A 99 1.71 2.17 7.29
N GLN A 100 0.88 1.33 6.73
CA GLN A 100 0.98 -0.12 6.88
C GLN A 100 1.05 -0.84 5.54
N VAL A 101 1.65 -2.02 5.54
CA VAL A 101 1.81 -2.86 4.35
C VAL A 101 0.91 -4.08 4.49
N ILE A 102 -0.08 -4.21 3.63
CA ILE A 102 -0.98 -5.36 3.57
C ILE A 102 -0.20 -6.57 3.03
N PRO A 103 0.06 -7.61 3.84
CA PRO A 103 0.95 -8.71 3.47
C PRO A 103 0.47 -9.44 2.23
N SER A 104 -0.80 -9.82 2.17
CA SER A 104 -1.42 -10.54 1.06
C SER A 104 -1.38 -9.79 -0.27
N ALA A 105 -1.28 -8.46 -0.25
CA ALA A 105 -1.11 -7.64 -1.45
C ALA A 105 0.36 -7.45 -1.83
N CYS A 106 1.28 -7.42 -0.84
CA CYS A 106 2.70 -7.20 -1.07
C CYS A 106 3.42 -8.42 -1.65
N ASP A 107 2.91 -9.63 -1.44
CA ASP A 107 3.48 -10.89 -1.96
C ASP A 107 3.56 -10.94 -3.50
N MET A 108 2.71 -10.17 -4.19
CA MET A 108 2.74 -10.07 -5.66
C MET A 108 3.90 -9.21 -6.18
N CYS A 109 4.50 -8.40 -5.34
CA CYS A 109 5.65 -7.59 -5.70
C CYS A 109 6.91 -8.45 -5.63
N GLU A 110 7.52 -8.74 -6.77
CA GLU A 110 8.86 -9.34 -6.75
C GLU A 110 9.81 -8.41 -5.98
N PRO A 111 10.27 -8.77 -4.78
CA PRO A 111 11.22 -7.96 -4.06
C PRO A 111 12.50 -7.85 -4.87
N GLY A 112 13.12 -6.70 -4.85
CA GLY A 112 14.43 -6.47 -5.44
C GLY A 112 15.53 -7.37 -4.84
N GLY A 113 15.26 -8.65 -4.77
CA GLY A 113 16.10 -9.64 -4.15
C GLY A 113 15.69 -11.07 -4.44
N ARG A 114 14.44 -11.30 -4.86
CA ARG A 114 14.01 -12.63 -5.30
C ARG A 114 14.06 -12.82 -6.80
N SER A 115 14.03 -11.77 -7.58
CA SER A 115 14.37 -11.86 -8.97
C SER A 115 15.89 -12.03 -9.06
N GLY A 116 16.34 -13.27 -9.12
CA GLY A 116 17.59 -13.54 -9.78
C GLY A 116 17.53 -12.77 -11.08
N GLY A 117 18.45 -11.84 -11.28
CA GLY A 117 18.54 -11.20 -12.56
C GLY A 117 18.64 -12.31 -13.59
N ARG A 118 17.53 -12.63 -14.25
CA ARG A 118 17.66 -13.28 -15.52
C ARG A 118 18.29 -12.23 -16.39
N CYS A 119 19.42 -12.56 -16.94
CA CYS A 119 19.93 -11.86 -18.09
C CYS A 119 18.89 -12.08 -19.18
N HIS A 120 17.88 -11.22 -19.22
CA HIS A 120 17.02 -11.09 -20.39
C HIS A 120 17.77 -10.16 -21.33
N THR A 121 18.62 -10.73 -22.14
CA THR A 121 18.96 -10.10 -23.42
C THR A 121 17.69 -10.19 -24.24
N GLY A 122 17.11 -9.06 -24.60
CA GLY A 122 16.08 -9.00 -25.64
C GLY A 122 16.61 -9.39 -27.02
N SER A 123 17.90 -9.61 -27.15
CA SER A 123 18.63 -10.31 -28.20
C SER A 123 19.18 -11.60 -27.57
N ASP A 124 18.92 -12.74 -28.19
CA ASP A 124 19.44 -14.06 -27.81
C ASP A 124 20.97 -14.20 -27.99
N GLU A 125 21.68 -13.11 -28.06
CA GLU A 125 23.12 -13.06 -28.23
C GLU A 125 23.83 -13.38 -26.92
N SER A 126 24.21 -14.63 -26.78
CA SER A 126 25.12 -15.08 -25.72
C SER A 126 26.45 -14.40 -25.91
N CYS A 127 26.81 -13.49 -25.03
CA CYS A 127 28.11 -12.83 -25.12
C CYS A 127 29.20 -13.82 -24.73
N VAL A 128 30.23 -13.95 -25.57
CA VAL A 128 31.34 -14.92 -25.39
C VAL A 128 32.24 -14.52 -24.23
N ALA A 129 32.40 -13.24 -23.95
CA ALA A 129 33.36 -12.73 -22.95
C ALA A 129 32.88 -12.87 -21.51
N HIS A 130 31.57 -12.97 -21.28
CA HIS A 130 30.94 -13.12 -19.94
C HIS A 130 31.53 -12.22 -18.82
N PRO A 131 31.74 -10.91 -19.01
CA PRO A 131 32.40 -10.06 -18.03
C PRO A 131 31.65 -9.99 -16.70
N CYS A 132 30.33 -10.26 -16.72
CA CYS A 132 29.51 -10.33 -15.53
C CYS A 132 29.89 -11.48 -14.59
N VAL A 133 30.40 -12.59 -15.11
CA VAL A 133 30.88 -13.74 -14.32
C VAL A 133 32.20 -13.37 -13.62
N GLU A 134 33.15 -12.81 -14.36
CA GLU A 134 34.45 -12.45 -13.85
C GLU A 134 34.41 -11.37 -12.77
N VAL A 135 33.53 -10.36 -12.94
CA VAL A 135 33.44 -9.24 -11.97
C VAL A 135 32.73 -9.61 -10.68
N CYS A 136 32.10 -10.79 -10.60
CA CYS A 136 31.28 -11.15 -9.45
C CYS A 136 32.17 -11.59 -8.25
N PRO A 137 32.26 -10.81 -7.15
CA PRO A 137 33.15 -11.12 -6.03
C PRO A 137 32.73 -12.34 -5.22
N LYS A 138 31.48 -12.85 -5.47
CA LYS A 138 30.94 -14.02 -4.77
C LYS A 138 30.75 -15.23 -5.70
N GLY A 139 31.20 -15.16 -6.96
CA GLY A 139 30.97 -16.23 -7.91
C GLY A 139 29.52 -16.63 -8.06
N ALA A 140 28.60 -15.67 -7.90
CA ALA A 140 27.15 -15.90 -7.92
C ALA A 140 26.57 -15.96 -9.32
N ILE A 141 27.38 -15.89 -10.38
CA ILE A 141 26.91 -15.89 -11.76
C ILE A 141 27.50 -17.08 -12.48
N SER A 142 26.65 -17.90 -13.08
CA SER A 142 27.00 -19.03 -13.94
C SER A 142 26.36 -18.88 -15.32
N ILE A 143 26.90 -19.56 -16.30
CA ILE A 143 26.34 -19.63 -17.64
C ILE A 143 25.58 -20.95 -17.76
N VAL A 144 24.31 -20.90 -18.07
CA VAL A 144 23.44 -22.05 -18.29
C VAL A 144 22.75 -21.86 -19.63
N ASP A 145 22.87 -22.80 -20.53
CA ASP A 145 22.30 -22.73 -21.88
C ASP A 145 22.65 -21.43 -22.64
N GLY A 146 23.91 -20.98 -22.50
CA GLY A 146 24.42 -19.76 -23.12
C GLY A 146 23.93 -18.44 -22.47
N LYS A 147 23.15 -18.53 -21.38
CA LYS A 147 22.59 -17.36 -20.69
C LYS A 147 23.17 -17.23 -19.29
N SER A 148 23.42 -16.01 -18.83
CA SER A 148 23.89 -15.80 -17.46
C SER A 148 22.77 -16.02 -16.45
N HIS A 149 23.03 -16.87 -15.47
CA HIS A 149 22.14 -17.16 -14.36
C HIS A 149 22.77 -16.64 -13.06
N ILE A 150 22.00 -15.87 -12.29
CA ILE A 150 22.46 -15.31 -11.00
C ILE A 150 21.88 -16.14 -9.86
N ASP A 151 22.74 -16.79 -9.09
CA ASP A 151 22.40 -17.48 -7.87
C ASP A 151 22.01 -16.45 -6.79
N LYS A 152 20.74 -16.53 -6.35
CA LYS A 152 20.14 -15.57 -5.43
C LYS A 152 20.71 -15.64 -4.02
N ASP A 153 21.13 -16.82 -3.60
CA ASP A 153 21.61 -17.09 -2.25
C ASP A 153 23.05 -16.59 -2.07
N LYS A 154 23.84 -16.67 -3.14
CA LYS A 154 25.22 -16.15 -3.17
C LYS A 154 25.30 -14.66 -3.51
N CYS A 155 24.29 -14.12 -4.17
CA CYS A 155 24.31 -12.74 -4.69
C CYS A 155 24.14 -11.68 -3.60
N ILE A 156 25.17 -10.88 -3.36
CA ILE A 156 25.15 -9.74 -2.42
C ILE A 156 24.56 -8.45 -3.01
N LYS A 157 24.01 -8.49 -4.22
CA LYS A 157 23.34 -7.35 -4.90
C LYS A 157 24.19 -6.09 -5.07
N CYS A 158 25.51 -6.23 -5.18
CA CYS A 158 26.45 -5.11 -5.30
C CYS A 158 26.29 -4.30 -6.61
N GLY A 159 25.73 -4.91 -7.68
CA GLY A 159 25.49 -4.24 -8.96
C GLY A 159 26.69 -4.20 -9.91
N LYS A 160 27.87 -4.75 -9.57
CA LYS A 160 29.06 -4.76 -10.44
C LYS A 160 28.79 -5.42 -11.79
N CYS A 161 28.07 -6.53 -11.80
CA CYS A 161 27.69 -7.24 -13.03
C CYS A 161 26.81 -6.39 -13.95
N LYS A 162 25.92 -5.56 -13.40
CA LYS A 162 25.14 -4.61 -14.19
C LYS A 162 26.03 -3.53 -14.79
N ALA A 163 26.94 -2.97 -14.01
CA ALA A 163 27.80 -1.88 -14.45
C ALA A 163 28.77 -2.29 -15.57
N ILE A 164 29.22 -3.57 -15.59
CA ILE A 164 30.17 -4.07 -16.58
C ILE A 164 29.48 -4.62 -17.84
N CYS A 165 28.16 -4.87 -17.83
CA CYS A 165 27.45 -5.43 -18.96
C CYS A 165 27.29 -4.39 -20.07
N PRO A 166 27.92 -4.57 -21.25
CA PRO A 166 27.82 -3.58 -22.34
C PRO A 166 26.44 -3.54 -22.99
N TYR A 167 25.61 -4.57 -22.77
CA TYR A 167 24.28 -4.69 -23.35
C TYR A 167 23.17 -4.28 -22.38
N ASP A 168 23.49 -3.78 -21.17
CA ASP A 168 22.56 -3.51 -20.06
C ASP A 168 21.56 -4.67 -19.79
N ALA A 169 22.00 -5.90 -20.07
CA ALA A 169 21.17 -7.10 -19.99
C ALA A 169 20.84 -7.50 -18.53
N ILE A 170 21.56 -6.96 -17.55
CA ILE A 170 21.33 -7.24 -16.13
C ILE A 170 20.58 -6.08 -15.49
N ALA A 171 19.30 -6.31 -15.19
CA ALA A 171 18.47 -5.31 -14.53
C ALA A 171 18.53 -5.42 -13.00
N LYS A 172 18.79 -4.31 -12.33
CA LYS A 172 18.62 -4.19 -10.87
C LYS A 172 17.20 -3.72 -10.61
N LYS A 173 16.30 -4.65 -10.25
CA LYS A 173 14.95 -4.29 -9.89
C LYS A 173 14.92 -3.71 -8.47
N ILE A 174 14.43 -2.49 -8.34
CA ILE A 174 14.17 -1.84 -7.07
C ILE A 174 12.66 -1.80 -6.88
N ARG A 175 12.19 -2.12 -5.67
CA ARG A 175 10.79 -2.05 -5.31
C ARG A 175 10.27 -0.61 -5.51
N PRO A 176 9.15 -0.38 -6.22
CA PRO A 176 8.67 0.98 -6.52
C PRO A 176 8.43 1.82 -5.26
N CYS A 177 7.88 1.23 -4.19
CA CYS A 177 7.66 1.93 -2.93
C CYS A 177 8.96 2.37 -2.26
N ALA A 178 10.00 1.54 -2.29
CA ALA A 178 11.31 1.89 -1.74
C ALA A 178 12.03 2.93 -2.59
N ALA A 179 11.90 2.85 -3.92
CA ALA A 179 12.46 3.84 -4.84
C ALA A 179 11.82 5.23 -4.66
N ALA A 180 10.51 5.27 -4.37
CA ALA A 180 9.77 6.51 -4.13
C ALA A 180 9.97 7.09 -2.73
N CYS A 181 10.59 6.35 -1.80
CA CYS A 181 10.77 6.80 -0.43
C CYS A 181 11.98 7.72 -0.29
N GLY A 182 11.76 9.03 -0.20
CA GLY A 182 12.81 10.04 -0.07
C GLY A 182 13.64 9.91 1.21
N VAL A 183 13.05 9.41 2.29
CA VAL A 183 13.73 9.20 3.59
C VAL A 183 14.25 7.75 3.78
N LYS A 184 14.12 6.90 2.75
CA LYS A 184 14.59 5.50 2.76
C LYS A 184 14.08 4.68 3.96
N ALA A 185 12.84 4.90 4.36
CA ALA A 185 12.18 4.20 5.47
C ALA A 185 11.66 2.80 5.08
N ILE A 186 11.85 2.34 3.85
CA ILE A 186 11.29 1.07 3.38
C ILE A 186 12.40 0.06 3.11
N SER A 187 12.34 -1.04 3.83
CA SER A 187 13.19 -2.22 3.70
C SER A 187 12.40 -3.44 3.23
N SER A 188 13.01 -4.61 3.26
CA SER A 188 12.33 -5.90 3.07
C SER A 188 12.38 -6.69 4.37
N ASP A 189 11.26 -7.33 4.71
CA ASP A 189 11.21 -8.34 5.77
C ASP A 189 11.87 -9.67 5.34
N GLU A 190 11.90 -10.67 6.21
CA GLU A 190 12.46 -11.99 5.97
C GLU A 190 11.76 -12.75 4.84
N ARG A 191 10.47 -12.50 4.63
CA ARG A 191 9.67 -13.07 3.55
C ARG A 191 9.77 -12.28 2.24
N GLY A 192 10.57 -11.21 2.22
CA GLY A 192 10.77 -10.34 1.06
C GLY A 192 9.62 -9.36 0.79
N ARG A 193 8.70 -9.14 1.74
CA ARG A 193 7.66 -8.12 1.68
C ARG A 193 8.24 -6.75 2.07
N ALA A 194 7.55 -5.66 1.74
CA ALA A 194 7.96 -4.34 2.20
C ALA A 194 7.71 -4.21 3.70
N GLN A 195 8.66 -3.60 4.39
CA GLN A 195 8.55 -3.22 5.79
C GLN A 195 8.85 -1.73 5.93
N ILE A 196 7.99 -1.01 6.62
CA ILE A 196 8.12 0.43 6.84
C ILE A 196 8.63 0.68 8.25
N ASP A 197 9.75 1.40 8.36
CA ASP A 197 10.28 1.90 9.62
C ASP A 197 9.50 3.16 10.00
N ASP A 198 8.59 3.05 10.96
CA ASP A 198 7.71 4.16 11.36
C ASP A 198 8.47 5.32 12.00
N GLN A 199 9.63 5.07 12.61
CA GLN A 199 10.47 6.13 13.20
C GLN A 199 11.10 7.02 12.12
N LYS A 200 11.42 6.45 10.94
CA LYS A 200 11.95 7.21 9.80
C LYS A 200 10.85 7.72 8.88
N CYS A 201 9.67 7.14 8.94
CA CYS A 201 8.57 7.44 8.03
C CYS A 201 7.97 8.82 8.33
N VAL A 202 8.03 9.73 7.36
CA VAL A 202 7.40 11.06 7.43
C VAL A 202 5.95 11.09 6.93
N LYS A 203 5.35 9.93 6.69
CA LYS A 203 3.93 9.76 6.36
C LYS A 203 3.46 10.52 5.10
N CYS A 204 4.37 10.80 4.17
CA CYS A 204 4.11 11.58 2.95
C CYS A 204 3.24 10.86 1.89
N GLY A 205 3.02 9.54 1.99
CA GLY A 205 2.17 8.77 1.09
C GLY A 205 2.77 8.43 -0.29
N GLN A 206 4.01 8.83 -0.61
CA GLN A 206 4.62 8.55 -1.91
C GLN A 206 4.72 7.05 -2.23
N CYS A 207 5.02 6.24 -1.22
CA CYS A 207 5.09 4.78 -1.35
C CYS A 207 3.72 4.15 -1.70
N MET A 208 2.63 4.71 -1.18
CA MET A 208 1.26 4.28 -1.49
C MET A 208 0.93 4.61 -2.96
N ALA A 209 1.32 5.81 -3.42
CA ALA A 209 1.13 6.23 -4.80
C ALA A 209 1.94 5.39 -5.80
N ALA A 210 3.16 5.01 -5.42
CA ALA A 210 4.07 4.26 -6.27
C ALA A 210 3.81 2.75 -6.30
N CYS A 211 3.02 2.20 -5.37
CA CYS A 211 2.78 0.78 -5.29
C CYS A 211 1.75 0.30 -6.31
N PRO A 212 2.14 -0.46 -7.37
CA PRO A 212 1.20 -0.91 -8.40
C PRO A 212 0.19 -1.95 -7.88
N PHE A 213 0.51 -2.60 -6.76
CA PHE A 213 -0.35 -3.61 -6.15
C PHE A 213 -1.27 -3.03 -5.07
N GLY A 214 -1.15 -1.74 -4.75
CA GLY A 214 -1.91 -1.11 -3.68
C GLY A 214 -1.69 -1.78 -2.32
N ALA A 215 -0.51 -2.35 -2.09
CA ALA A 215 -0.21 -3.04 -0.84
C ALA A 215 0.00 -2.10 0.34
N ILE A 216 0.31 -0.83 0.10
CA ILE A 216 0.52 0.14 1.17
C ILE A 216 -0.76 0.94 1.36
N ALA A 217 -1.20 1.03 2.60
CA ALA A 217 -2.38 1.78 2.99
C ALA A 217 -2.12 2.57 4.28
N ASP A 218 -2.89 3.61 4.48
CA ASP A 218 -2.87 4.47 5.66
C ASP A 218 -4.02 4.12 6.61
N LYS A 219 -3.79 4.26 7.91
CA LYS A 219 -4.87 4.32 8.90
C LYS A 219 -5.67 5.60 8.69
N SER A 220 -6.99 5.49 8.74
CA SER A 220 -7.93 6.60 8.68
C SER A 220 -8.79 6.60 9.94
N GLN A 221 -9.28 7.76 10.35
CA GLN A 221 -10.19 7.90 11.48
C GLN A 221 -11.62 8.25 11.05
N ILE A 222 -12.02 7.85 9.82
CA ILE A 222 -13.35 8.21 9.29
C ILE A 222 -14.48 7.63 10.14
N PHE A 223 -14.31 6.42 10.67
CA PHE A 223 -15.29 5.79 11.56
C PHE A 223 -15.40 6.56 12.89
N GLN A 224 -14.27 6.82 13.55
CA GLN A 224 -14.20 7.55 14.81
C GLN A 224 -14.73 8.98 14.66
N LEU A 225 -14.41 9.65 13.56
CA LEU A 225 -14.92 10.98 13.24
C LEU A 225 -16.46 10.99 13.21
N ILE A 226 -17.08 10.04 12.50
CA ILE A 226 -18.53 9.96 12.39
C ILE A 226 -19.16 9.63 13.75
N GLN A 227 -18.56 8.75 14.54
CA GLN A 227 -19.04 8.47 15.90
C GLN A 227 -18.94 9.72 16.80
N ALA A 228 -17.85 10.49 16.69
CA ALA A 228 -17.71 11.75 17.43
C ALA A 228 -18.78 12.78 17.02
N MET A 229 -19.10 12.88 15.72
CA MET A 229 -20.16 13.77 15.22
C MET A 229 -21.56 13.41 15.76
N LYS A 230 -21.80 12.12 16.05
CA LYS A 230 -23.05 11.67 16.69
C LYS A 230 -23.13 12.02 18.19
N GLN A 231 -21.98 12.17 18.82
CA GLN A 231 -21.87 12.44 20.26
C GLN A 231 -21.85 13.94 20.59
N GLY A 232 -21.39 14.77 19.67
CA GLY A 232 -21.27 16.20 19.90
C GLY A 232 -20.72 17.00 18.72
N PRO A 233 -20.52 18.31 18.89
CA PRO A 233 -20.02 19.17 17.83
C PRO A 233 -18.55 18.85 17.52
N VAL A 234 -18.24 18.67 16.23
CA VAL A 234 -16.88 18.44 15.72
C VAL A 234 -16.47 19.63 14.86
N ILE A 235 -15.24 20.06 15.04
CA ILE A 235 -14.63 21.17 14.28
C ILE A 235 -13.66 20.60 13.25
N ALA A 236 -13.69 21.11 12.01
CA ALA A 236 -12.73 20.76 10.98
C ALA A 236 -11.67 21.85 10.84
N GLU A 237 -10.40 21.44 10.85
CA GLU A 237 -9.26 22.26 10.46
C GLU A 237 -8.70 21.76 9.14
N LEU A 238 -8.62 22.64 8.13
CA LEU A 238 -8.21 22.29 6.78
C LEU A 238 -6.76 22.68 6.53
N ALA A 239 -5.92 21.68 6.26
CA ALA A 239 -4.56 21.97 5.80
C ALA A 239 -4.57 22.71 4.46
N PRO A 240 -3.65 23.67 4.21
CA PRO A 240 -3.57 24.43 2.95
C PRO A 240 -3.47 23.54 1.70
N ALA A 241 -2.96 22.33 1.84
CA ALA A 241 -2.86 21.34 0.76
C ALA A 241 -4.22 20.85 0.22
N VAL A 242 -5.33 21.16 0.87
CA VAL A 242 -6.70 20.86 0.38
C VAL A 242 -7.03 21.60 -0.91
N ILE A 243 -6.41 22.76 -1.13
CA ILE A 243 -6.63 23.58 -2.33
C ILE A 243 -6.21 22.82 -3.59
N GLY A 244 -7.12 22.72 -4.56
CA GLY A 244 -6.91 22.00 -5.81
C GLY A 244 -7.01 20.46 -5.71
N GLN A 245 -7.42 19.89 -4.57
CA GLN A 245 -7.65 18.44 -4.45
C GLN A 245 -8.95 18.00 -5.14
N PHE A 246 -9.93 18.89 -5.24
CA PHE A 246 -11.26 18.62 -5.80
C PHE A 246 -11.45 19.22 -7.20
N GLY A 247 -10.36 19.69 -7.83
CA GLY A 247 -10.37 20.37 -9.12
C GLY A 247 -10.19 21.88 -9.00
N ASP A 248 -9.82 22.51 -10.11
CA ASP A 248 -9.46 23.93 -10.14
C ASP A 248 -10.64 24.88 -9.89
N ASP A 249 -11.87 24.40 -10.17
CA ASP A 249 -13.11 25.15 -9.99
C ASP A 249 -13.65 25.11 -8.55
N VAL A 250 -13.09 24.24 -7.71
CA VAL A 250 -13.54 24.08 -6.32
C VAL A 250 -12.72 24.98 -5.40
N ARG A 251 -13.31 26.11 -5.05
CA ARG A 251 -12.71 27.09 -4.14
C ARG A 251 -12.93 26.70 -2.68
N LEU A 252 -12.04 27.19 -1.79
CA LEU A 252 -12.05 26.87 -0.35
C LEU A 252 -13.42 27.07 0.31
N TRP A 253 -14.14 28.14 -0.05
CA TRP A 253 -15.47 28.40 0.53
C TRP A 253 -16.51 27.31 0.19
N LYS A 254 -16.42 26.68 -1.00
CA LYS A 254 -17.29 25.55 -1.38
C LYS A 254 -16.97 24.31 -0.53
N ILE A 255 -15.68 24.07 -0.26
CA ILE A 255 -15.23 22.96 0.59
C ILE A 255 -15.75 23.19 2.01
N LYS A 256 -15.61 24.40 2.56
CA LYS A 256 -16.12 24.75 3.88
C LYS A 256 -17.65 24.58 3.97
N ALA A 257 -18.40 25.04 2.97
CA ALA A 257 -19.84 24.86 2.91
C ALA A 257 -20.23 23.38 2.91
N ALA A 258 -19.60 22.57 2.05
CA ALA A 258 -19.85 21.14 1.97
C ALA A 258 -19.56 20.41 3.30
N LEU A 259 -18.49 20.78 3.99
CA LEU A 259 -18.18 20.18 5.29
C LEU A 259 -19.21 20.55 6.36
N LYS A 260 -19.72 21.79 6.35
CA LYS A 260 -20.84 22.17 7.22
C LYS A 260 -22.11 21.37 6.94
N GLU A 261 -22.42 21.13 5.67
CA GLU A 261 -23.56 20.27 5.27
C GLU A 261 -23.37 18.80 5.70
N ILE A 262 -22.14 18.29 5.73
CA ILE A 262 -21.84 16.96 6.25
C ILE A 262 -22.08 16.86 7.76
N GLY A 263 -22.03 17.98 8.50
CA GLY A 263 -22.33 18.01 9.93
C GLY A 263 -21.23 18.56 10.82
N PHE A 264 -20.15 19.14 10.26
CA PHE A 264 -19.15 19.84 11.07
C PHE A 264 -19.74 21.13 11.64
N ALA A 265 -19.53 21.37 12.93
CA ALA A 265 -20.01 22.57 13.62
C ALA A 265 -19.30 23.84 13.12
N GLU A 266 -17.99 23.77 12.95
CA GLU A 266 -17.16 24.86 12.43
C GLU A 266 -16.07 24.30 11.49
N VAL A 267 -15.59 25.15 10.56
CA VAL A 267 -14.56 24.80 9.57
C VAL A 267 -13.58 25.96 9.40
N PHE A 268 -12.32 25.74 9.72
CA PHE A 268 -11.22 26.70 9.65
C PHE A 268 -10.28 26.42 8.49
#